data_e889e65c2e56da43eea3e3332c14c84e
#
_entry.id   e889e65c2e56da43eea3e3332c14c84e
#
_cell.length_a   1.000
_cell.length_b   1.000
_cell.length_c   1.000
_cell.angle_alpha   90.00
_cell.angle_beta   90.00
_cell.angle_gamma   90.00
#
_symmetry.space_group_name_H-M   'P 1'
#
loop_
_entity.id
_entity.type
_entity.pdbx_description
1 polymer ?
#
loop_
_entity_poly.entity_id
_entity_poly.type
_entity_poly.pdbx_seq_one_letter_code
_entity_poly.pdbx_strand_id
1 'polypeptide(L)'
;MPVIKPIAGHTSVRGVSDYLQKDGRALAVDLYNLSWDEDRDAELDPDLKQDVDWAAEMDLTRIANGNDTPWRGKRARTYMHFIVSPDPKDKVTLSQLRELTRAWVRENWDDYECAAVFHDDNANEVMHAHVVVNNTNLATGNRFQNPDPRKMQASIQRLAEERGLSFFVDVSDEEKRRSATKGAPPKTRQAVYVRRAEREIAGRAATVGGRHPQSRDDREEGGGDAGQTCRSSA
;
A
#
# COMPACT_ATOMS: atom_id res chain seq x y z
N MET A 1 -9.53 -12.05 -13.30
CA MET A 1 -9.41 -12.61 -11.96
C MET A 1 -8.60 -11.69 -11.06
N PRO A 2 -8.98 -11.51 -9.81
CA PRO A 2 -8.24 -10.64 -8.91
C PRO A 2 -6.86 -11.22 -8.55
N VAL A 3 -5.89 -10.32 -8.41
CA VAL A 3 -4.51 -10.63 -8.01
C VAL A 3 -4.22 -9.94 -6.69
N ILE A 4 -3.59 -10.68 -5.76
CA ILE A 4 -3.08 -10.11 -4.51
C ILE A 4 -1.55 -10.16 -4.55
N LYS A 5 -0.92 -9.02 -4.24
CA LYS A 5 0.52 -8.91 -4.12
C LYS A 5 0.90 -8.41 -2.74
N PRO A 6 1.53 -9.26 -1.89
CA PRO A 6 2.04 -8.82 -0.58
C PRO A 6 3.39 -8.12 -0.70
N ILE A 7 3.58 -7.04 0.06
CA ILE A 7 4.81 -6.26 0.17
C ILE A 7 5.05 -5.97 1.66
N ALA A 8 6.17 -6.44 2.21
CA ALA A 8 6.54 -6.15 3.59
C ALA A 8 7.13 -4.73 3.70
N GLY A 9 6.56 -3.90 4.57
CA GLY A 9 7.04 -2.55 4.86
C GLY A 9 7.97 -2.52 6.08
N HIS A 10 9.08 -1.80 5.95
CA HIS A 10 10.06 -1.57 7.01
C HIS A 10 10.37 -0.08 7.19
N THR A 11 9.60 0.78 6.54
CA THR A 11 9.65 2.24 6.67
C THR A 11 8.53 2.71 7.59
N SER A 12 8.39 4.02 7.83
CA SER A 12 7.25 4.56 8.59
C SER A 12 5.94 4.32 7.84
N VAL A 13 4.85 4.14 8.56
CA VAL A 13 3.51 4.08 7.95
C VAL A 13 3.18 5.43 7.30
N ARG A 14 3.65 6.54 7.85
CA ARG A 14 3.55 7.87 7.23
C ARG A 14 4.09 7.88 5.79
N GLY A 15 5.26 7.31 5.56
CA GLY A 15 5.86 7.29 4.22
C GLY A 15 5.01 6.55 3.16
N VAL A 16 4.32 5.47 3.53
CA VAL A 16 3.40 4.78 2.61
C VAL A 16 2.09 5.55 2.46
N SER A 17 1.59 6.17 3.53
CA SER A 17 0.40 7.03 3.49
C SER A 17 0.60 8.20 2.53
N ASP A 18 1.68 8.95 2.71
CA ASP A 18 2.04 10.08 1.85
C ASP A 18 2.19 9.65 0.39
N TYR A 19 2.84 8.50 0.15
CA TYR A 19 2.99 7.96 -1.19
C TYR A 19 1.65 7.60 -1.83
N LEU A 20 0.75 6.95 -1.12
CA LEU A 20 -0.53 6.50 -1.66
C LEU A 20 -1.52 7.66 -1.89
N GLN A 21 -1.43 8.73 -1.12
CA GLN A 21 -2.35 9.87 -1.20
C GLN A 21 -1.75 11.10 -1.91
N LYS A 22 -0.49 11.00 -2.34
CA LYS A 22 0.22 12.10 -2.98
C LYS A 22 -0.54 12.66 -4.19
N ASP A 23 -0.55 14.00 -4.30
CA ASP A 23 -1.13 14.74 -5.43
C ASP A 23 -2.63 14.46 -5.68
N GLY A 24 -3.36 14.03 -4.64
CA GLY A 24 -4.80 13.76 -4.72
C GLY A 24 -5.17 12.55 -5.60
N ARG A 25 -4.23 11.64 -5.84
CA ARG A 25 -4.46 10.46 -6.71
C ARG A 25 -5.35 9.38 -6.10
N ALA A 26 -5.59 9.43 -4.79
CA ALA A 26 -6.49 8.51 -4.12
C ALA A 26 -7.95 8.86 -4.46
N LEU A 27 -8.67 7.92 -5.06
CA LEU A 27 -10.08 8.05 -5.37
C LEU A 27 -10.96 7.90 -4.13
N ALA A 28 -10.53 7.08 -3.19
CA ALA A 28 -11.14 6.87 -1.87
C ALA A 28 -10.12 6.29 -0.90
N VAL A 29 -10.40 6.45 0.39
CA VAL A 29 -9.67 5.79 1.48
C VAL A 29 -10.70 5.16 2.39
N ASP A 30 -10.59 3.86 2.65
CA ASP A 30 -11.43 3.13 3.61
C ASP A 30 -10.58 2.70 4.80
N LEU A 31 -11.11 2.88 6.00
CA LEU A 31 -10.43 2.66 7.26
C LEU A 31 -11.15 1.56 8.06
N TYR A 32 -10.39 0.70 8.71
CA TYR A 32 -10.91 -0.42 9.50
C TYR A 32 -10.16 -0.53 10.82
N ASN A 33 -10.90 -0.62 11.92
CA ASN A 33 -10.39 -0.73 13.29
C ASN A 33 -9.46 0.41 13.73
N LEU A 34 -9.62 1.59 13.15
CA LEU A 34 -8.99 2.85 13.54
C LEU A 34 -10.00 3.72 14.30
N SER A 35 -9.65 4.98 14.61
CA SER A 35 -10.61 5.93 15.18
C SER A 35 -11.86 6.11 14.31
N TRP A 36 -11.73 5.92 13.00
CA TRP A 36 -12.82 5.66 12.06
C TRP A 36 -12.83 4.20 11.62
N ASP A 37 -14.04 3.64 11.42
CA ASP A 37 -14.25 2.31 10.85
C ASP A 37 -15.43 2.29 9.89
N GLU A 38 -15.25 1.78 8.68
CA GLU A 38 -16.27 1.81 7.61
C GLU A 38 -17.58 1.09 7.96
N ASP A 39 -17.54 0.15 8.89
CA ASP A 39 -18.72 -0.59 9.33
C ASP A 39 -19.39 0.05 10.53
N ARG A 40 -18.59 0.49 11.51
CA ARG A 40 -19.08 1.06 12.78
C ARG A 40 -19.63 2.47 12.60
N ASP A 41 -18.93 3.27 11.77
CA ASP A 41 -19.16 4.71 11.68
C ASP A 41 -19.87 5.12 10.37
N ALA A 42 -20.43 4.15 9.63
CA ALA A 42 -21.08 4.35 8.34
C ALA A 42 -22.23 5.39 8.35
N GLU A 43 -22.86 5.59 9.49
CA GLU A 43 -23.99 6.54 9.69
C GLU A 43 -23.51 7.92 10.16
N LEU A 44 -22.22 8.09 10.46
CA LEU A 44 -21.65 9.36 10.91
C LEU A 44 -21.31 10.29 9.73
N ASP A 45 -21.06 11.56 10.05
CA ASP A 45 -20.64 12.54 9.06
C ASP A 45 -19.30 12.11 8.42
N PRO A 46 -19.24 11.93 7.09
CA PRO A 46 -18.01 11.54 6.40
C PRO A 46 -16.84 12.51 6.57
N ASP A 47 -17.11 13.78 6.91
CA ASP A 47 -16.06 14.76 7.15
C ASP A 47 -15.20 14.42 8.37
N LEU A 48 -15.75 13.72 9.36
CA LEU A 48 -15.01 13.23 10.52
C LEU A 48 -13.89 12.25 10.14
N LYS A 49 -14.05 11.54 9.04
CA LYS A 49 -13.04 10.61 8.51
C LYS A 49 -11.82 11.33 7.96
N GLN A 50 -11.99 12.53 7.43
CA GLN A 50 -10.90 13.29 6.80
C GLN A 50 -9.84 13.71 7.82
N ASP A 51 -10.21 13.85 9.09
CA ASP A 51 -9.32 14.23 10.19
C ASP A 51 -8.51 13.04 10.74
N VAL A 52 -8.79 11.82 10.30
CA VAL A 52 -8.13 10.61 10.80
C VAL A 52 -6.74 10.46 10.22
N ASP A 53 -5.74 10.66 11.06
CA ASP A 53 -4.36 10.34 10.73
C ASP A 53 -4.07 8.85 10.96
N TRP A 54 -4.58 8.00 10.07
CA TRP A 54 -4.44 6.56 10.17
C TRP A 54 -2.99 6.08 10.25
N ALA A 55 -2.05 6.82 9.66
CA ALA A 55 -0.64 6.46 9.72
C ALA A 55 -0.05 6.67 11.12
N ALA A 56 -0.41 7.77 11.78
CA ALA A 56 0.00 8.04 13.16
C ALA A 56 -0.65 7.05 14.13
N GLU A 57 -1.94 6.73 13.96
CA GLU A 57 -2.63 5.76 14.80
C GLU A 57 -1.99 4.37 14.73
N MET A 58 -1.72 3.87 13.52
CA MET A 58 -1.01 2.59 13.33
C MET A 58 0.38 2.56 13.96
N ASP A 59 1.13 3.67 13.87
CA ASP A 59 2.45 3.78 14.51
C ASP A 59 2.33 3.79 16.04
N LEU A 60 1.34 4.49 16.61
CA LEU A 60 1.07 4.52 18.05
C LEU A 60 0.70 3.14 18.60
N THR A 61 -0.22 2.43 17.93
CA THR A 61 -0.61 1.06 18.30
C THR A 61 0.58 0.11 18.29
N ARG A 62 1.42 0.20 17.25
CA ARG A 62 2.62 -0.63 17.13
C ARG A 62 3.64 -0.35 18.23
N ILE A 63 3.88 0.91 18.54
CA ILE A 63 4.82 1.33 19.59
C ILE A 63 4.29 0.92 20.98
N ALA A 64 3.02 1.15 21.25
CA ALA A 64 2.38 0.78 22.52
C ALA A 64 2.48 -0.71 22.83
N ASN A 65 2.51 -1.56 21.80
CA ASN A 65 2.67 -3.00 21.92
C ASN A 65 4.14 -3.48 21.81
N GLY A 66 5.14 -2.58 21.73
CA GLY A 66 6.56 -2.92 21.61
C GLY A 66 6.94 -3.60 20.28
N ASN A 67 6.09 -3.46 19.26
CA ASN A 67 6.27 -4.10 17.96
C ASN A 67 7.16 -3.27 17.00
N ASP A 68 7.65 -2.13 17.42
CA ASP A 68 8.59 -1.27 16.71
C ASP A 68 10.06 -1.69 16.87
N THR A 69 10.35 -2.55 17.86
CA THR A 69 11.72 -3.00 18.14
C THR A 69 12.23 -4.04 17.14
N PRO A 70 13.55 -4.09 16.87
CA PRO A 70 14.14 -5.12 16.02
C PRO A 70 13.79 -6.54 16.48
N TRP A 71 13.59 -7.44 15.54
CA TRP A 71 13.31 -8.83 15.83
C TRP A 71 14.42 -9.73 15.27
N ARG A 72 15.07 -10.50 16.14
CA ARG A 72 16.19 -11.41 15.78
C ARG A 72 17.27 -10.71 14.95
N GLY A 73 17.64 -9.49 15.34
CA GLY A 73 18.66 -8.68 14.66
C GLY A 73 18.24 -8.06 13.32
N LYS A 74 16.99 -8.23 12.90
CA LYS A 74 16.43 -7.61 11.70
C LYS A 74 15.57 -6.42 12.05
N ARG A 75 15.57 -5.40 11.18
CA ARG A 75 14.70 -4.25 11.30
C ARG A 75 13.24 -4.70 11.45
N ALA A 76 12.50 -4.08 12.37
CA ALA A 76 11.10 -4.37 12.57
C ALA A 76 10.32 -4.16 11.25
N ARG A 77 9.38 -5.05 10.98
CA ARG A 77 8.33 -4.77 10.00
C ARG A 77 7.36 -3.80 10.64
N THR A 78 6.93 -2.79 9.91
CA THR A 78 6.00 -1.77 10.39
C THR A 78 4.58 -2.01 9.90
N TYR A 79 4.45 -2.55 8.69
CA TYR A 79 3.16 -2.89 8.08
C TYR A 79 3.32 -4.00 7.04
N MET A 80 2.20 -4.59 6.65
CA MET A 80 2.07 -5.34 5.39
C MET A 80 1.22 -4.54 4.43
N HIS A 81 1.65 -4.50 3.18
CA HIS A 81 0.96 -3.82 2.11
C HIS A 81 0.53 -4.85 1.06
N PHE A 82 -0.74 -4.85 0.72
CA PHE A 82 -1.30 -5.72 -0.29
C PHE A 82 -1.87 -4.88 -1.44
N ILE A 83 -1.63 -5.29 -2.66
CA ILE A 83 -2.28 -4.71 -3.83
C ILE A 83 -3.34 -5.68 -4.29
N VAL A 84 -4.60 -5.25 -4.30
CA VAL A 84 -5.75 -5.99 -4.80
C VAL A 84 -6.12 -5.40 -6.16
N SER A 85 -5.94 -6.16 -7.23
CA SER A 85 -6.25 -5.74 -8.60
C SER A 85 -7.22 -6.73 -9.24
N PRO A 86 -8.46 -6.33 -9.56
CA PRO A 86 -9.40 -7.17 -10.31
C PRO A 86 -8.94 -7.41 -11.76
N ASP A 87 -9.62 -8.31 -12.48
CA ASP A 87 -9.35 -8.49 -13.92
C ASP A 87 -9.77 -7.21 -14.67
N PRO A 88 -8.91 -6.65 -15.50
CA PRO A 88 -9.25 -5.49 -16.32
C PRO A 88 -10.50 -5.67 -17.21
N LYS A 89 -10.84 -6.91 -17.52
CA LYS A 89 -12.03 -7.24 -18.33
C LYS A 89 -13.34 -7.00 -17.58
N ASP A 90 -13.31 -7.08 -16.25
CA ASP A 90 -14.51 -6.91 -15.41
C ASP A 90 -14.95 -5.45 -15.35
N LYS A 91 -14.08 -4.49 -15.71
CA LYS A 91 -14.35 -3.05 -15.66
C LYS A 91 -15.01 -2.64 -14.34
N VAL A 92 -14.42 -3.11 -13.24
CA VAL A 92 -14.96 -2.95 -11.89
C VAL A 92 -15.07 -1.47 -11.53
N THR A 93 -16.21 -1.06 -11.00
CA THR A 93 -16.41 0.31 -10.49
C THR A 93 -15.73 0.48 -9.13
N LEU A 94 -15.51 1.73 -8.69
CA LEU A 94 -14.97 2.02 -7.37
C LEU A 94 -15.80 1.36 -6.26
N SER A 95 -17.14 1.44 -6.32
CA SER A 95 -18.03 0.82 -5.34
C SER A 95 -17.84 -0.69 -5.26
N GLN A 96 -17.81 -1.38 -6.40
CA GLN A 96 -17.59 -2.83 -6.45
C GLN A 96 -16.22 -3.23 -5.90
N LEU A 97 -15.16 -2.44 -6.21
CA LEU A 97 -13.84 -2.69 -5.67
C LEU A 97 -13.78 -2.46 -4.15
N ARG A 98 -14.45 -1.42 -3.63
CA ARG A 98 -14.56 -1.16 -2.20
C ARG A 98 -15.25 -2.32 -1.48
N GLU A 99 -16.39 -2.81 -2.00
CA GLU A 99 -17.10 -3.96 -1.45
C GLU A 99 -16.26 -5.24 -1.44
N LEU A 100 -15.57 -5.54 -2.53
CA LEU A 100 -14.67 -6.69 -2.62
C LEU A 100 -13.52 -6.58 -1.61
N THR A 101 -12.89 -5.41 -1.55
CA THR A 101 -11.76 -5.14 -0.65
C THR A 101 -12.19 -5.20 0.80
N ARG A 102 -13.33 -4.58 1.16
CA ARG A 102 -13.92 -4.62 2.51
C ARG A 102 -14.15 -6.06 2.97
N ALA A 103 -14.83 -6.86 2.14
CA ALA A 103 -15.10 -8.26 2.47
C ALA A 103 -13.79 -9.05 2.68
N TRP A 104 -12.77 -8.81 1.84
CA TRP A 104 -11.48 -9.46 1.95
C TRP A 104 -10.70 -9.02 3.19
N VAL A 105 -10.72 -7.74 3.54
CA VAL A 105 -10.10 -7.20 4.76
C VAL A 105 -10.75 -7.82 5.99
N ARG A 106 -12.07 -7.83 6.08
CA ARG A 106 -12.81 -8.41 7.21
C ARG A 106 -12.55 -9.91 7.39
N GLU A 107 -12.47 -10.65 6.30
CA GLU A 107 -12.20 -12.09 6.39
C GLU A 107 -10.78 -12.41 6.86
N ASN A 108 -9.80 -11.59 6.50
CA ASN A 108 -8.38 -11.93 6.72
C ASN A 108 -7.72 -11.11 7.85
N TRP A 109 -8.23 -9.89 8.14
CA TRP A 109 -7.56 -8.90 8.99
C TRP A 109 -8.50 -8.22 10.00
N ASP A 110 -9.55 -8.88 10.44
CA ASP A 110 -10.56 -8.30 11.34
C ASP A 110 -9.99 -7.83 12.69
N ASP A 111 -8.89 -8.43 13.14
CA ASP A 111 -8.17 -8.05 14.35
C ASP A 111 -7.01 -7.05 14.10
N TYR A 112 -6.98 -6.37 12.96
CA TYR A 112 -5.90 -5.44 12.63
C TYR A 112 -6.43 -4.09 12.19
N GLU A 113 -5.68 -3.03 12.52
CA GLU A 113 -5.88 -1.74 11.87
C GLU A 113 -5.50 -1.84 10.40
N CYS A 114 -6.41 -1.43 9.52
CA CYS A 114 -6.21 -1.44 8.08
C CYS A 114 -6.62 -0.12 7.44
N ALA A 115 -5.88 0.28 6.41
CA ALA A 115 -6.27 1.36 5.50
C ALA A 115 -6.25 0.83 4.06
N ALA A 116 -7.36 1.01 3.33
CA ALA A 116 -7.46 0.68 1.92
C ALA A 116 -7.55 1.95 1.09
N VAL A 117 -6.57 2.19 0.23
CA VAL A 117 -6.49 3.36 -0.66
C VAL A 117 -6.74 2.90 -2.08
N PHE A 118 -7.67 3.53 -2.78
CA PHE A 118 -8.14 3.13 -4.10
C PHE A 118 -7.60 4.04 -5.19
N HIS A 119 -7.11 3.44 -6.28
CA HIS A 119 -6.51 4.14 -7.41
C HIS A 119 -6.98 3.58 -8.75
N ASP A 120 -6.82 4.40 -9.80
CA ASP A 120 -6.94 4.02 -11.22
C ASP A 120 -5.75 4.53 -12.06
N ASP A 121 -4.73 5.05 -11.40
CA ASP A 121 -3.60 5.80 -11.99
C ASP A 121 -2.53 4.94 -12.67
N ASN A 122 -2.82 3.65 -12.92
CA ASN A 122 -1.91 2.82 -13.69
C ASN A 122 -2.07 3.03 -15.20
N ALA A 123 -1.07 2.59 -15.99
CA ALA A 123 -1.02 2.80 -17.44
C ALA A 123 -2.22 2.24 -18.23
N ASN A 124 -3.07 1.44 -17.61
CA ASN A 124 -4.26 0.87 -18.24
C ASN A 124 -5.56 1.36 -17.56
N GLU A 125 -5.48 2.34 -16.66
CA GLU A 125 -6.62 2.89 -15.91
C GLU A 125 -7.44 1.80 -15.19
N VAL A 126 -6.76 0.76 -14.71
CA VAL A 126 -7.41 -0.35 -14.01
C VAL A 126 -7.53 0.01 -12.54
N MET A 127 -8.76 0.03 -12.04
CA MET A 127 -9.05 0.20 -10.62
C MET A 127 -8.31 -0.84 -9.77
N HIS A 128 -7.65 -0.40 -8.71
CA HIS A 128 -6.96 -1.27 -7.77
C HIS A 128 -6.94 -0.67 -6.37
N ALA A 129 -6.82 -1.53 -5.36
CA ALA A 129 -6.75 -1.12 -3.98
C ALA A 129 -5.37 -1.44 -3.39
N HIS A 130 -4.86 -0.51 -2.61
CA HIS A 130 -3.69 -0.68 -1.76
C HIS A 130 -4.17 -0.86 -0.33
N VAL A 131 -4.06 -2.08 0.21
CA VAL A 131 -4.45 -2.38 1.59
C VAL A 131 -3.20 -2.39 2.46
N VAL A 132 -3.11 -1.46 3.38
CA VAL A 132 -2.04 -1.37 4.39
C VAL A 132 -2.57 -1.94 5.69
N VAL A 133 -1.92 -2.98 6.21
CA VAL A 133 -2.28 -3.68 7.44
C VAL A 133 -1.20 -3.42 8.48
N ASN A 134 -1.55 -2.94 9.67
CA ASN A 134 -0.61 -2.69 10.75
C ASN A 134 0.09 -3.98 11.21
N ASN A 135 1.31 -3.85 11.73
CA ASN A 135 2.09 -4.99 12.23
C ASN A 135 1.69 -5.43 13.65
N THR A 136 0.50 -5.09 14.12
CA THR A 136 0.02 -5.41 15.47
C THR A 136 -1.40 -5.96 15.39
N ASN A 137 -1.59 -7.16 15.93
CA ASN A 137 -2.92 -7.74 16.15
C ASN A 137 -3.55 -7.09 17.39
N LEU A 138 -4.71 -6.50 17.25
CA LEU A 138 -5.39 -5.74 18.31
C LEU A 138 -5.88 -6.62 19.45
N ALA A 139 -6.28 -7.87 19.15
CA ALA A 139 -6.79 -8.80 20.16
C ALA A 139 -5.68 -9.38 21.04
N THR A 140 -4.46 -9.56 20.51
CA THR A 140 -3.38 -10.26 21.19
C THR A 140 -2.15 -9.40 21.49
N GLY A 141 -2.03 -8.22 20.88
CA GLY A 141 -0.84 -7.37 20.92
C GLY A 141 0.35 -7.95 20.14
N ASN A 142 0.22 -9.11 19.54
CA ASN A 142 1.32 -9.78 18.84
C ASN A 142 1.61 -9.16 17.48
N ARG A 143 2.87 -9.33 17.04
CA ARG A 143 3.28 -8.94 15.69
C ARG A 143 2.51 -9.74 14.65
N PHE A 144 2.23 -9.09 13.53
CA PHE A 144 1.61 -9.68 12.36
C PHE A 144 2.28 -11.00 11.95
N GLN A 145 1.50 -12.06 11.88
CA GLN A 145 1.92 -13.34 11.37
C GLN A 145 1.59 -13.43 9.88
N ASN A 146 2.54 -13.88 9.06
CA ASN A 146 2.29 -14.04 7.64
C ASN A 146 1.25 -15.15 7.44
N PRO A 147 0.07 -14.83 6.90
CA PRO A 147 -0.89 -15.87 6.56
C PRO A 147 -0.39 -16.70 5.38
N ASP A 148 -1.00 -17.86 5.19
CA ASP A 148 -0.73 -18.69 4.01
C ASP A 148 -1.16 -17.92 2.74
N PRO A 149 -0.24 -17.63 1.81
CA PRO A 149 -0.56 -16.91 0.58
C PRO A 149 -1.62 -17.61 -0.28
N ARG A 150 -1.71 -18.95 -0.18
CA ARG A 150 -2.70 -19.73 -0.93
C ARG A 150 -4.10 -19.50 -0.36
N LYS A 151 -4.24 -19.44 0.96
CA LYS A 151 -5.52 -19.15 1.62
C LYS A 151 -6.01 -17.75 1.28
N MET A 152 -5.12 -16.75 1.34
CA MET A 152 -5.44 -15.38 0.95
C MET A 152 -5.89 -15.28 -0.52
N GLN A 153 -5.17 -15.97 -1.41
CA GLN A 153 -5.54 -16.00 -2.83
C GLN A 153 -6.87 -16.73 -3.04
N ALA A 154 -7.13 -17.82 -2.33
CA ALA A 154 -8.39 -18.55 -2.42
C ALA A 154 -9.57 -17.70 -1.92
N SER A 155 -9.38 -16.95 -0.81
CA SER A 155 -10.45 -16.10 -0.26
C SER A 155 -10.86 -15.01 -1.24
N ILE A 156 -9.92 -14.30 -1.87
CA ILE A 156 -10.26 -13.25 -2.84
C ILE A 156 -10.91 -13.81 -4.11
N GLN A 157 -10.52 -15.03 -4.55
CA GLN A 157 -11.15 -15.68 -5.71
C GLN A 157 -12.61 -16.03 -5.41
N ARG A 158 -12.88 -16.63 -4.23
CA ARG A 158 -14.25 -16.94 -3.78
C ARG A 158 -15.09 -15.68 -3.65
N LEU A 159 -14.55 -14.63 -3.03
CA LEU A 159 -15.24 -13.35 -2.88
C LEU A 159 -15.53 -12.66 -4.24
N ALA A 160 -14.66 -12.85 -5.24
CA ALA A 160 -14.89 -12.37 -6.60
C ALA A 160 -16.00 -13.17 -7.28
N GLU A 161 -15.99 -14.51 -7.16
CA GLU A 161 -17.04 -15.39 -7.68
C GLU A 161 -18.41 -15.03 -7.13
N GLU A 162 -18.53 -14.85 -5.81
CA GLU A 162 -19.77 -14.45 -5.13
C GLU A 162 -20.35 -13.11 -5.64
N ARG A 163 -19.47 -12.26 -6.22
CA ARG A 163 -19.86 -10.95 -6.78
C ARG A 163 -19.96 -10.93 -8.30
N GLY A 164 -19.91 -12.11 -8.93
CA GLY A 164 -20.00 -12.24 -10.39
C GLY A 164 -18.80 -11.66 -11.15
N LEU A 165 -17.65 -11.50 -10.48
CA LEU A 165 -16.39 -11.07 -11.09
C LEU A 165 -15.60 -12.26 -11.60
N SER A 166 -14.67 -12.02 -12.52
CA SER A 166 -13.77 -13.06 -13.02
C SER A 166 -12.91 -13.64 -11.90
N PHE A 167 -12.90 -14.94 -11.74
CA PHE A 167 -12.12 -15.67 -10.75
C PHE A 167 -11.30 -16.78 -11.37
N PHE A 168 -10.39 -17.34 -10.59
CA PHE A 168 -9.55 -18.44 -11.01
C PHE A 168 -10.08 -19.76 -10.46
N VAL A 169 -10.37 -20.69 -11.32
CA VAL A 169 -10.67 -22.08 -10.93
C VAL A 169 -9.34 -22.79 -10.72
N ASP A 170 -9.10 -23.31 -9.52
CA ASP A 170 -7.92 -24.12 -9.26
C ASP A 170 -8.03 -25.43 -10.04
N VAL A 171 -7.25 -25.55 -11.11
CA VAL A 171 -7.20 -26.77 -11.90
C VAL A 171 -6.65 -27.90 -11.05
N SER A 172 -7.32 -29.04 -11.04
CA SER A 172 -6.90 -30.22 -10.29
C SER A 172 -5.42 -30.56 -10.55
N ASP A 173 -4.76 -31.18 -9.59
CA ASP A 173 -3.34 -31.59 -9.76
C ASP A 173 -3.13 -32.52 -10.96
N GLU A 174 -4.19 -33.18 -11.40
CA GLU A 174 -4.19 -34.06 -12.56
C GLU A 174 -4.20 -33.28 -13.88
N GLU A 175 -4.91 -32.16 -13.96
CA GLU A 175 -4.84 -31.23 -15.09
C GLU A 175 -3.50 -30.48 -15.15
N LYS A 176 -2.94 -30.13 -13.99
CA LYS A 176 -1.57 -29.56 -13.89
C LYS A 176 -0.53 -30.53 -14.43
N ARG A 177 -0.64 -31.82 -14.10
CA ARG A 177 0.25 -32.86 -14.64
C ARG A 177 0.07 -33.06 -16.15
N ARG A 178 -1.16 -33.03 -16.66
CA ARG A 178 -1.45 -33.12 -18.10
C ARG A 178 -0.90 -31.93 -18.88
N SER A 179 -0.95 -30.72 -18.33
CA SER A 179 -0.37 -29.53 -18.97
C SER A 179 1.16 -29.54 -18.92
N ALA A 180 1.78 -30.04 -17.87
CA ALA A 180 3.23 -30.19 -17.75
C ALA A 180 3.84 -31.17 -18.75
N THR A 181 3.09 -32.21 -19.15
CA THR A 181 3.52 -33.20 -20.17
C THR A 181 3.38 -32.72 -21.61
N LYS A 182 2.65 -31.62 -21.86
CA LYS A 182 2.42 -31.04 -23.20
C LYS A 182 3.33 -29.86 -23.57
N GLY A 183 4.43 -29.65 -22.84
CA GLY A 183 5.35 -28.51 -23.03
C GLY A 183 5.14 -27.42 -21.99
N ALA A 184 6.13 -26.54 -21.84
CA ALA A 184 6.08 -25.50 -20.82
C ALA A 184 4.76 -24.70 -20.92
N PRO A 185 4.04 -24.50 -19.80
CA PRO A 185 2.79 -23.77 -19.83
C PRO A 185 3.05 -22.36 -20.40
N PRO A 186 2.14 -21.83 -21.20
CA PRO A 186 2.26 -20.45 -21.65
C PRO A 186 2.44 -19.57 -20.43
N LYS A 187 3.46 -18.71 -20.45
CA LYS A 187 3.68 -17.71 -19.38
C LYS A 187 2.37 -17.00 -19.15
N THR A 188 1.72 -17.27 -18.06
CA THR A 188 0.38 -16.76 -17.77
C THR A 188 0.42 -15.24 -17.92
N ARG A 189 -0.52 -14.65 -18.64
CA ARG A 189 -0.68 -13.19 -18.79
C ARG A 189 -0.53 -12.47 -17.46
N GLN A 190 -0.88 -13.12 -16.39
CA GLN A 190 -0.80 -12.68 -15.00
C GLN A 190 0.64 -12.44 -14.51
N ALA A 191 1.58 -13.34 -14.81
CA ALA A 191 2.99 -13.14 -14.45
C ALA A 191 3.61 -11.93 -15.18
N VAL A 192 3.13 -11.64 -16.40
CA VAL A 192 3.54 -10.46 -17.18
C VAL A 192 2.95 -9.18 -16.58
N TYR A 193 1.68 -9.22 -16.16
CA TYR A 193 0.99 -8.05 -15.59
C TYR A 193 1.57 -7.65 -14.23
N VAL A 194 1.79 -8.61 -13.33
CA VAL A 194 2.42 -8.37 -12.02
C VAL A 194 3.82 -7.77 -12.18
N ARG A 195 4.66 -8.34 -13.09
CA ARG A 195 6.01 -7.81 -13.36
C ARG A 195 6.00 -6.41 -13.98
N ARG A 196 4.97 -6.06 -14.73
CA ARG A 196 4.83 -4.72 -15.33
C ARG A 196 4.47 -3.70 -14.25
N ALA A 197 3.49 -4.00 -13.39
CA ALA A 197 3.15 -3.17 -12.24
C ALA A 197 4.35 -2.97 -11.30
N GLU A 198 5.15 -4.03 -11.06
CA GLU A 198 6.38 -3.96 -10.29
C GLU A 198 7.41 -3.00 -10.87
N ARG A 199 7.60 -3.02 -12.20
CA ARG A 199 8.53 -2.13 -12.88
C ARG A 199 8.08 -0.67 -12.87
N GLU A 200 6.78 -0.41 -12.97
CA GLU A 200 6.22 0.93 -12.91
C GLU A 200 6.36 1.54 -11.50
N ILE A 201 6.09 0.74 -10.44
CA ILE A 201 6.27 1.17 -9.06
C ILE A 201 7.76 1.40 -8.76
N ALA A 202 8.65 0.48 -9.16
CA ALA A 202 10.09 0.61 -8.96
C ALA A 202 10.70 1.76 -9.78
N GLY A 203 10.23 1.98 -11.01
CA GLY A 203 10.67 3.07 -11.88
C GLY A 203 10.27 4.44 -11.35
N ARG A 204 9.07 4.59 -10.77
CA ARG A 204 8.61 5.84 -10.17
C ARG A 204 9.31 6.15 -8.85
N ALA A 205 9.61 5.14 -8.04
CA ALA A 205 10.40 5.32 -6.82
C ALA A 205 11.85 5.80 -7.11
N ALA A 206 12.43 5.32 -8.19
CA ALA A 206 13.77 5.73 -8.62
C ALA A 206 13.82 7.18 -9.18
N THR A 207 12.74 7.66 -9.81
CA THR A 207 12.67 9.02 -10.36
C THR A 207 12.40 10.09 -9.31
N VAL A 208 11.81 9.75 -8.18
CA VAL A 208 11.57 10.70 -7.07
C VAL A 208 12.81 10.91 -6.19
N GLY A 209 13.76 9.94 -6.18
CA GLY A 209 15.01 10.01 -5.41
C GLY A 209 16.14 10.82 -6.05
N GLY A 210 15.98 11.36 -7.24
CA GLY A 210 17.06 11.84 -8.10
C GLY A 210 17.20 13.35 -8.30
N ARG A 211 16.59 14.22 -7.49
CA ARG A 211 16.83 15.67 -7.60
C ARG A 211 17.14 16.30 -6.25
N HIS A 212 18.39 16.20 -5.87
CA HIS A 212 18.98 17.15 -4.95
C HIS A 212 19.36 18.39 -5.77
N PRO A 213 18.89 19.60 -5.44
CA PRO A 213 19.43 20.80 -6.08
C PRO A 213 20.85 21.01 -5.53
N GLN A 214 21.82 20.91 -6.41
CA GLN A 214 23.15 21.41 -6.12
C GLN A 214 23.06 22.93 -5.97
N SER A 215 23.37 23.43 -4.78
CA SER A 215 23.65 24.84 -4.54
C SER A 215 24.89 25.21 -5.36
N ARG A 216 24.69 26.09 -6.31
CA ARG A 216 25.81 26.79 -6.95
C ARG A 216 26.36 27.81 -5.95
N ASP A 217 27.57 27.55 -5.44
CA ASP A 217 28.42 28.55 -4.88
C ASP A 217 28.94 29.44 -6.05
N ASP A 218 28.33 30.58 -6.20
CA ASP A 218 28.91 31.66 -7.00
C ASP A 218 29.96 32.37 -6.13
N ARG A 219 31.23 32.00 -6.34
CA ARG A 219 32.37 32.83 -5.95
C ARG A 219 32.44 33.98 -6.96
N GLU A 220 32.11 35.17 -6.53
CA GLU A 220 32.63 36.40 -7.13
C GLU A 220 33.76 36.94 -6.26
N GLU A 221 34.96 36.90 -6.84
CA GLU A 221 36.11 37.70 -6.44
C GLU A 221 35.94 39.10 -7.00
N GLY A 222 36.36 40.08 -6.22
CA GLY A 222 36.57 41.47 -6.71
C GLY A 222 36.48 42.46 -5.55
N GLY A 223 37.52 42.84 -4.94
CA GLY A 223 38.52 43.81 -5.18
C GLY A 223 38.10 45.22 -4.76
N GLY A 224 38.88 45.86 -3.86
CA GLY A 224 39.04 47.31 -3.86
C GLY A 224 38.42 48.08 -2.69
N ASP A 225 39.23 48.36 -1.74
CA ASP A 225 39.86 49.65 -1.38
C ASP A 225 39.05 50.64 -0.49
N ALA A 226 39.77 51.03 0.54
CA ALA A 226 39.88 52.33 1.20
C ALA A 226 38.71 52.92 1.98
N GLY A 227 38.97 53.17 3.25
CA GLY A 227 38.89 54.57 3.70
C GLY A 227 38.03 54.84 4.90
N GLN A 228 38.74 55.08 6.01
CA GLN A 228 38.56 56.21 6.96
C GLN A 228 37.38 56.18 7.98
N THR A 229 37.78 55.93 9.20
CA THR A 229 37.78 56.90 10.34
C THR A 229 36.46 57.47 10.84
N CYS A 230 36.36 57.41 12.08
CA CYS A 230 35.97 58.39 13.10
C CYS A 230 34.72 58.12 13.94
N ARG A 231 35.00 57.83 15.23
CA ARG A 231 34.57 58.53 16.47
C ARG A 231 33.08 58.64 16.74
N SER A 232 32.73 58.05 17.85
CA SER A 232 32.60 58.70 19.17
C SER A 232 31.15 59.12 19.52
N SER A 233 30.80 58.68 20.72
CA SER A 233 29.93 59.33 21.70
C SER A 233 28.40 59.29 21.51
N ALA A 234 27.73 58.65 22.32
CA ALA A 234 27.10 58.94 23.62
C ALA A 234 26.28 57.73 24.07
#